data_a24659c97a82e822a5c341313f1fccef
#
_entry.id   a24659c97a82e822a5c341313f1fccef
#
_cell.length_a   1.000
_cell.length_b   1.000
_cell.length_c   1.000
_cell.angle_alpha   90.00
_cell.angle_beta   90.00
_cell.angle_gamma   90.00
#
_symmetry.space_group_name_H-M   'P 1'
#
loop_
_entity.id
_entity.type
_entity.pdbx_description
1 polymer ?
#
loop_
_entity_poly.entity_id
_entity_poly.type
_entity_poly.pdbx_seq_one_letter_code
_entity_poly.pdbx_strand_id
1 'polypeptide(L)'
;MGKIDVLRKKIDKIDSTVLSLLNQRAKFALDIGSEKSKAGKDNFHVPHREQAIFCRLKKINTGPFPDKAILSVFREIFSATLSLEKPLSIAYLGPQATFSHLAGIKGFGESARYYPQKCIEDVFKAVEKNNANYGIVPVENSIEGTINSTLDMLVQTDLKVTSEILLRVSHHLLSLSKDIKKIKKIYSHPQPVAQCNSWLRENLPGVKIQEVSSTARASQLAAQHLTSAAIAGEVASRTYKLNILARGIEDRAHNVTRFLVIGHEISQKSWKDKTSLLFGVKDKPGTLFNVLSHFSRNKINMTRIESRPLKNKKWEYLFFVDIEGYYLDTRVKKAIKEIEKSCLFLKTIGSYPKGKEA
;
A
#
# COMPACT_ATOMS: atom_id res chain seq x y z
N MET A 1 26.51 10.64 -41.21
CA MET A 1 25.66 10.57 -39.98
C MET A 1 24.65 9.46 -40.20
N GLY A 2 24.67 8.41 -39.40
CA GLY A 2 23.81 7.24 -39.60
C GLY A 2 22.35 7.55 -39.30
N LYS A 3 21.40 6.79 -39.86
CA LYS A 3 19.96 6.92 -39.58
C LYS A 3 19.65 6.85 -38.07
N ILE A 4 20.41 6.07 -37.32
CA ILE A 4 20.29 5.94 -35.86
C ILE A 4 20.65 7.26 -35.16
N ASP A 5 21.71 7.95 -35.58
CA ASP A 5 22.13 9.21 -34.98
C ASP A 5 21.10 10.33 -35.18
N VAL A 6 20.44 10.34 -36.37
CA VAL A 6 19.34 11.27 -36.65
C VAL A 6 18.16 11.01 -35.72
N LEU A 7 17.81 9.74 -35.48
CA LEU A 7 16.72 9.37 -34.57
C LEU A 7 17.06 9.72 -33.11
N ARG A 8 18.30 9.46 -32.65
CA ARG A 8 18.76 9.85 -31.31
C ARG A 8 18.63 11.36 -31.08
N LYS A 9 19.08 12.18 -32.05
CA LYS A 9 18.92 13.65 -31.96
C LYS A 9 17.45 14.10 -31.86
N LYS A 10 16.52 13.37 -32.51
CA LYS A 10 15.08 13.67 -32.37
C LYS A 10 14.59 13.33 -30.95
N ILE A 11 15.06 12.22 -30.38
CA ILE A 11 14.74 11.83 -28.99
C ILE A 11 15.29 12.88 -28.00
N ASP A 12 16.56 13.29 -28.14
CA ASP A 12 17.19 14.33 -27.29
C ASP A 12 16.38 15.63 -27.27
N LYS A 13 15.82 16.02 -28.43
CA LYS A 13 14.96 17.21 -28.53
C LYS A 13 13.63 17.01 -27.79
N ILE A 14 13.03 15.83 -27.90
CA ILE A 14 11.82 15.48 -27.15
C ILE A 14 12.09 15.49 -25.64
N ASP A 15 13.19 14.90 -25.17
CA ASP A 15 13.57 14.85 -23.77
C ASP A 15 13.75 16.27 -23.20
N SER A 16 14.38 17.16 -23.96
CA SER A 16 14.51 18.58 -23.56
C SER A 16 13.14 19.27 -23.45
N THR A 17 12.21 18.95 -24.33
CA THR A 17 10.83 19.47 -24.28
C THR A 17 10.07 18.92 -23.08
N VAL A 18 10.20 17.62 -22.80
CA VAL A 18 9.60 16.97 -21.63
C VAL A 18 10.10 17.65 -20.34
N LEU A 19 11.42 17.86 -20.21
CA LEU A 19 11.99 18.55 -19.04
C LEU A 19 11.43 19.97 -18.88
N SER A 20 11.32 20.73 -19.97
CA SER A 20 10.72 22.08 -19.94
C SER A 20 9.27 22.06 -19.46
N LEU A 21 8.45 21.12 -19.96
CA LEU A 21 7.06 20.95 -19.55
C LEU A 21 6.92 20.52 -18.08
N LEU A 22 7.81 19.64 -17.60
CA LEU A 22 7.84 19.26 -16.19
C LEU A 22 8.16 20.47 -15.28
N ASN A 23 9.12 21.31 -15.66
CA ASN A 23 9.45 22.54 -14.93
C ASN A 23 8.28 23.54 -14.93
N GLN A 24 7.59 23.72 -16.05
CA GLN A 24 6.38 24.56 -16.13
C GLN A 24 5.28 24.03 -15.21
N ARG A 25 5.05 22.71 -15.24
CA ARG A 25 4.07 22.05 -14.36
C ARG A 25 4.42 22.23 -12.88
N ALA A 26 5.70 22.13 -12.52
CA ALA A 26 6.18 22.32 -11.15
C ALA A 26 5.92 23.76 -10.67
N LYS A 27 6.17 24.78 -11.51
CA LYS A 27 5.86 26.18 -11.19
C LYS A 27 4.37 26.38 -10.87
N PHE A 28 3.47 25.89 -11.75
CA PHE A 28 2.03 25.97 -11.47
C PHE A 28 1.61 25.26 -10.20
N ALA A 29 2.25 24.15 -9.84
CA ALA A 29 1.95 23.46 -8.61
C ALA A 29 2.38 24.27 -7.38
N LEU A 30 3.57 24.89 -7.42
CA LEU A 30 4.03 25.81 -6.37
C LEU A 30 3.07 27.01 -6.20
N ASP A 31 2.59 27.60 -7.30
CA ASP A 31 1.61 28.69 -7.26
C ASP A 31 0.30 28.23 -6.59
N ILE A 32 -0.21 27.03 -6.94
CA ILE A 32 -1.39 26.42 -6.30
C ILE A 32 -1.13 26.17 -4.80
N GLY A 33 0.06 25.68 -4.43
CA GLY A 33 0.46 25.47 -3.04
C GLY A 33 0.44 26.77 -2.24
N SER A 34 0.98 27.84 -2.80
CA SER A 34 0.96 29.19 -2.21
C SER A 34 -0.48 29.68 -1.98
N GLU A 35 -1.36 29.56 -2.96
CA GLU A 35 -2.77 29.96 -2.84
C GLU A 35 -3.52 29.14 -1.80
N LYS A 36 -3.25 27.82 -1.69
CA LYS A 36 -3.82 26.96 -0.65
C LYS A 36 -3.38 27.40 0.75
N SER A 37 -2.09 27.69 0.92
CA SER A 37 -1.53 28.15 2.20
C SER A 37 -2.16 29.48 2.64
N LYS A 38 -2.34 30.44 1.72
CA LYS A 38 -3.06 31.69 1.98
C LYS A 38 -4.51 31.47 2.41
N ALA A 39 -5.15 30.42 1.87
CA ALA A 39 -6.52 30.05 2.21
C ALA A 39 -6.64 29.18 3.48
N GLY A 40 -5.55 28.95 4.22
CA GLY A 40 -5.51 28.11 5.43
C GLY A 40 -5.76 26.62 5.17
N LYS A 41 -5.53 26.16 3.93
CA LYS A 41 -5.71 24.74 3.54
C LYS A 41 -4.37 24.04 3.53
N ASP A 42 -4.07 23.30 4.58
CA ASP A 42 -2.80 22.56 4.73
C ASP A 42 -2.76 21.20 4.02
N ASN A 43 -3.86 20.77 3.39
CA ASN A 43 -3.92 19.49 2.69
C ASN A 43 -3.45 19.64 1.23
N PHE A 44 -2.17 19.33 0.99
CA PHE A 44 -1.53 19.41 -0.33
C PHE A 44 -1.72 18.12 -1.14
N HIS A 45 -1.83 16.97 -0.49
CA HIS A 45 -2.04 15.66 -1.14
C HIS A 45 -3.53 15.40 -1.32
N VAL A 46 -3.94 15.16 -2.57
CA VAL A 46 -5.35 15.04 -2.96
C VAL A 46 -5.53 13.75 -3.79
N PRO A 47 -5.69 12.57 -3.16
CA PRO A 47 -5.71 11.27 -3.83
C PRO A 47 -6.75 11.15 -4.96
N HIS A 48 -7.96 11.70 -4.76
CA HIS A 48 -9.00 11.65 -5.79
C HIS A 48 -8.62 12.44 -7.06
N ARG A 49 -7.87 13.56 -6.93
CA ARG A 49 -7.38 14.34 -8.08
C ARG A 49 -6.32 13.58 -8.86
N GLU A 50 -5.39 12.93 -8.16
CA GLU A 50 -4.39 12.05 -8.80
C GLU A 50 -5.07 10.94 -9.60
N GLN A 51 -6.05 10.28 -8.99
CA GLN A 51 -6.86 9.25 -9.65
C GLN A 51 -7.58 9.79 -10.89
N ALA A 52 -8.18 10.98 -10.81
CA ALA A 52 -8.84 11.62 -11.94
C ALA A 52 -7.86 11.92 -13.08
N ILE A 53 -6.64 12.39 -12.75
CA ILE A 53 -5.58 12.63 -13.74
C ILE A 53 -5.16 11.32 -14.41
N PHE A 54 -4.93 10.24 -13.64
CA PHE A 54 -4.60 8.93 -14.19
C PHE A 54 -5.68 8.40 -15.15
N CYS A 55 -6.95 8.50 -14.76
CA CYS A 55 -8.06 8.07 -15.63
C CYS A 55 -8.10 8.88 -16.94
N ARG A 56 -7.90 10.19 -16.88
CA ARG A 56 -7.86 11.07 -18.05
C ARG A 56 -6.69 10.72 -18.96
N LEU A 57 -5.48 10.59 -18.40
CA LEU A 57 -4.27 10.29 -19.16
C LEU A 57 -4.38 8.95 -19.88
N LYS A 58 -4.88 7.93 -19.19
CA LYS A 58 -5.13 6.62 -19.81
C LYS A 58 -6.14 6.70 -20.96
N LYS A 59 -7.21 7.52 -20.82
CA LYS A 59 -8.24 7.68 -21.86
C LYS A 59 -7.71 8.36 -23.11
N ILE A 60 -6.79 9.32 -22.97
CA ILE A 60 -6.22 10.08 -24.08
C ILE A 60 -4.95 9.44 -24.67
N ASN A 61 -4.45 8.37 -24.07
CA ASN A 61 -3.28 7.66 -24.58
C ASN A 61 -3.66 6.82 -25.81
N THR A 62 -3.26 7.28 -26.98
CA THR A 62 -3.47 6.61 -28.28
C THR A 62 -2.16 6.07 -28.86
N GLY A 63 -1.04 6.29 -28.17
CA GLY A 63 0.28 5.95 -28.68
C GLY A 63 0.83 4.61 -28.18
N PRO A 64 2.05 4.26 -28.57
CA PRO A 64 2.71 3.02 -28.18
C PRO A 64 3.19 3.02 -26.72
N PHE A 65 3.10 4.14 -25.99
CA PHE A 65 3.55 4.22 -24.59
C PHE A 65 2.60 3.40 -23.70
N PRO A 66 3.11 2.42 -22.91
CA PRO A 66 2.24 1.50 -22.18
C PRO A 66 1.44 2.20 -21.07
N ASP A 67 0.14 1.94 -20.96
CA ASP A 67 -0.74 2.49 -19.93
C ASP A 67 -0.23 2.27 -18.50
N LYS A 68 0.39 1.11 -18.24
CA LYS A 68 1.00 0.81 -16.93
C LYS A 68 2.17 1.75 -16.61
N ALA A 69 2.98 2.10 -17.63
CA ALA A 69 4.10 3.02 -17.46
C ALA A 69 3.63 4.45 -17.19
N ILE A 70 2.51 4.89 -17.77
CA ILE A 70 1.91 6.22 -17.48
C ILE A 70 1.67 6.39 -15.98
N LEU A 71 1.10 5.38 -15.31
CA LEU A 71 0.82 5.44 -13.89
C LEU A 71 2.10 5.63 -13.06
N SER A 72 3.16 4.91 -13.40
CA SER A 72 4.44 4.97 -12.68
C SER A 72 5.13 6.32 -12.89
N VAL A 73 5.22 6.78 -14.14
CA VAL A 73 5.84 8.08 -14.48
C VAL A 73 5.11 9.24 -13.81
N PHE A 74 3.79 9.29 -13.93
CA PHE A 74 3.03 10.40 -13.34
C PHE A 74 2.98 10.37 -11.81
N ARG A 75 3.10 9.19 -11.18
CA ARG A 75 3.27 9.10 -9.73
C ARG A 75 4.56 9.78 -9.27
N GLU A 76 5.68 9.51 -9.95
CA GLU A 76 6.95 10.18 -9.63
C GLU A 76 6.89 11.68 -9.91
N ILE A 77 6.23 12.13 -10.98
CA ILE A 77 5.99 13.53 -11.25
C ILE A 77 5.17 14.18 -10.12
N PHE A 78 4.13 13.51 -9.61
CA PHE A 78 3.34 14.03 -8.48
C PHE A 78 4.17 14.07 -7.21
N SER A 79 4.88 12.98 -6.90
CA SER A 79 5.74 12.88 -5.72
C SER A 79 6.81 13.98 -5.71
N ALA A 80 7.54 14.14 -6.81
CA ALA A 80 8.55 15.18 -6.95
C ALA A 80 7.95 16.59 -6.81
N THR A 81 6.79 16.84 -7.45
CA THR A 81 6.14 18.14 -7.38
C THR A 81 5.65 18.48 -5.97
N LEU A 82 5.01 17.51 -5.29
CA LEU A 82 4.58 17.68 -3.89
C LEU A 82 5.75 17.93 -2.95
N SER A 83 6.90 17.28 -3.21
CA SER A 83 8.09 17.49 -2.38
C SER A 83 8.65 18.92 -2.44
N LEU A 84 8.37 19.67 -3.51
CA LEU A 84 8.73 21.09 -3.63
C LEU A 84 7.85 22.00 -2.77
N GLU A 85 6.57 21.63 -2.58
CA GLU A 85 5.63 22.39 -1.76
C GLU A 85 5.85 22.05 -0.27
N LYS A 86 5.58 20.82 0.11
CA LYS A 86 5.79 20.28 1.46
C LYS A 86 6.01 18.78 1.34
N PRO A 87 7.24 18.28 1.59
CA PRO A 87 7.51 16.84 1.52
C PRO A 87 6.57 16.08 2.45
N LEU A 88 5.84 15.10 1.89
CA LEU A 88 4.99 14.23 2.68
C LEU A 88 5.84 13.35 3.60
N SER A 89 5.42 13.25 4.85
CA SER A 89 6.00 12.35 5.85
C SER A 89 5.12 11.12 6.02
N ILE A 90 5.70 9.94 5.81
CA ILE A 90 4.98 8.66 5.78
C ILE A 90 5.56 7.72 6.84
N ALA A 91 4.78 7.39 7.86
CA ALA A 91 5.13 6.35 8.82
C ALA A 91 4.76 4.97 8.26
N TYR A 92 5.59 3.97 8.45
CA TYR A 92 5.34 2.61 7.98
C TYR A 92 5.95 1.56 8.91
N LEU A 93 5.45 0.32 8.86
CA LEU A 93 6.02 -0.78 9.64
C LEU A 93 7.41 -1.13 9.09
N GLY A 94 8.45 -0.76 9.84
CA GLY A 94 9.85 -0.96 9.49
C GLY A 94 10.33 -2.41 9.58
N PRO A 95 11.61 -2.58 9.33
CA PRO A 95 12.61 -1.60 8.90
C PRO A 95 12.50 -1.20 7.42
N GLN A 96 13.48 -0.41 6.94
CA GLN A 96 13.57 -0.06 5.51
C GLN A 96 13.72 -1.31 4.65
N ALA A 97 13.23 -1.25 3.40
CA ALA A 97 13.20 -2.35 2.42
C ALA A 97 12.25 -3.53 2.77
N THR A 98 11.30 -3.32 3.67
CA THR A 98 10.15 -4.23 3.88
C THR A 98 9.06 -4.01 2.82
N PHE A 99 8.09 -4.93 2.73
CA PHE A 99 6.92 -4.75 1.86
C PHE A 99 6.06 -3.54 2.26
N SER A 100 6.03 -3.17 3.54
CA SER A 100 5.37 -1.92 3.98
C SER A 100 6.07 -0.68 3.43
N HIS A 101 7.42 -0.67 3.39
CA HIS A 101 8.18 0.41 2.74
C HIS A 101 7.89 0.46 1.23
N LEU A 102 7.89 -0.70 0.56
CA LEU A 102 7.57 -0.77 -0.87
C LEU A 102 6.14 -0.31 -1.17
N ALA A 103 5.17 -0.66 -0.31
CA ALA A 103 3.80 -0.15 -0.41
C ALA A 103 3.78 1.39 -0.31
N GLY A 104 4.60 1.96 0.56
CA GLY A 104 4.77 3.42 0.66
C GLY A 104 5.27 4.04 -0.63
N ILE A 105 6.36 3.56 -1.17
CA ILE A 105 6.93 4.03 -2.43
C ILE A 105 5.90 3.88 -3.57
N LYS A 106 5.20 2.74 -3.62
CA LYS A 106 4.15 2.51 -4.61
C LYS A 106 2.97 3.47 -4.47
N GLY A 107 2.63 3.91 -3.25
CA GLY A 107 1.54 4.85 -3.00
C GLY A 107 1.91 6.30 -3.22
N PHE A 108 3.09 6.72 -2.76
CA PHE A 108 3.47 8.12 -2.63
C PHE A 108 4.70 8.53 -3.47
N GLY A 109 5.37 7.58 -4.15
CA GLY A 109 6.59 7.81 -4.93
C GLY A 109 7.84 7.94 -4.05
N GLU A 110 9.00 8.12 -4.69
CA GLU A 110 10.29 8.11 -4.00
C GLU A 110 10.62 9.43 -3.27
N SER A 111 10.00 10.56 -3.66
CA SER A 111 10.32 11.88 -3.10
C SER A 111 9.65 12.16 -1.75
N ALA A 112 8.78 11.28 -1.25
CA ALA A 112 8.23 11.37 0.11
C ALA A 112 9.29 10.97 1.15
N ARG A 113 9.13 11.46 2.39
CA ARG A 113 9.99 11.08 3.52
C ARG A 113 9.40 9.91 4.27
N TYR A 114 10.14 8.81 4.36
CA TYR A 114 9.69 7.55 4.94
C TYR A 114 10.31 7.33 6.32
N TYR A 115 9.46 7.13 7.35
CA TYR A 115 9.85 6.93 8.75
C TYR A 115 9.48 5.53 9.22
N PRO A 116 10.47 4.61 9.39
CA PRO A 116 10.20 3.26 9.87
C PRO A 116 9.79 3.28 11.34
N GLN A 117 8.73 2.57 11.67
CA GLN A 117 8.23 2.37 13.02
C GLN A 117 8.47 0.92 13.46
N LYS A 118 8.58 0.70 14.78
CA LYS A 118 8.90 -0.64 15.34
C LYS A 118 7.72 -1.61 15.26
N CYS A 119 6.51 -1.10 15.42
CA CYS A 119 5.27 -1.87 15.40
C CYS A 119 4.13 -1.07 14.74
N ILE A 120 3.01 -1.75 14.47
CA ILE A 120 1.82 -1.14 13.85
C ILE A 120 1.26 -0.02 14.74
N GLU A 121 1.22 -0.21 16.06
CA GLU A 121 0.76 0.80 17.01
C GLU A 121 1.56 2.11 16.90
N ASP A 122 2.88 2.01 16.74
CA ASP A 122 3.74 3.20 16.58
C ASP A 122 3.46 3.94 15.27
N VAL A 123 3.04 3.23 14.21
CA VAL A 123 2.61 3.88 12.95
C VAL A 123 1.36 4.73 13.19
N PHE A 124 0.35 4.20 13.90
CA PHE A 124 -0.85 4.97 14.26
C PHE A 124 -0.49 6.17 15.13
N LYS A 125 0.29 5.98 16.19
CA LYS A 125 0.74 7.06 17.09
C LYS A 125 1.51 8.15 16.36
N ALA A 126 2.33 7.80 15.35
CA ALA A 126 3.08 8.78 14.58
C ALA A 126 2.14 9.71 13.80
N VAL A 127 1.04 9.18 13.25
CA VAL A 127 0.04 9.97 12.54
C VAL A 127 -0.82 10.78 13.52
N GLU A 128 -1.32 10.18 14.58
CA GLU A 128 -2.14 10.83 15.62
C GLU A 128 -1.43 12.05 16.23
N LYS A 129 -0.11 11.95 16.43
CA LYS A 129 0.73 13.05 16.94
C LYS A 129 1.21 14.03 15.88
N ASN A 130 0.75 13.91 14.63
CA ASN A 130 1.20 14.73 13.49
C ASN A 130 2.72 14.66 13.20
N ASN A 131 3.41 13.62 13.68
CA ASN A 131 4.80 13.34 13.33
C ASN A 131 4.94 12.77 11.91
N ALA A 132 3.84 12.24 11.37
CA ALA A 132 3.72 11.83 9.97
C ALA A 132 2.36 12.27 9.42
N ASN A 133 2.31 12.62 8.12
CA ASN A 133 1.06 12.98 7.44
C ASN A 133 0.16 11.74 7.23
N TYR A 134 0.79 10.61 6.92
CA TYR A 134 0.12 9.34 6.66
C TYR A 134 0.85 8.18 7.31
N GLY A 135 0.11 7.13 7.58
CA GLY A 135 0.65 5.84 8.02
C GLY A 135 0.30 4.73 7.03
N ILE A 136 1.21 3.78 6.85
CA ILE A 136 0.99 2.60 6.02
C ILE A 136 1.04 1.36 6.87
N VAL A 137 -0.07 0.64 6.92
CA VAL A 137 -0.22 -0.56 7.74
C VAL A 137 -0.78 -1.71 6.90
N PRO A 138 -0.21 -2.92 7.00
CA PRO A 138 -0.78 -4.10 6.37
C PRO A 138 -2.07 -4.50 7.09
N VAL A 139 -3.13 -4.86 6.35
CA VAL A 139 -4.42 -5.27 6.94
C VAL A 139 -4.79 -6.71 6.60
N GLU A 140 -4.30 -7.20 5.47
CA GLU A 140 -4.65 -8.53 4.97
C GLU A 140 -3.59 -9.05 4.00
N ASN A 141 -3.27 -10.33 4.10
CA ASN A 141 -2.48 -11.06 3.12
C ASN A 141 -3.31 -12.19 2.54
N SER A 142 -3.26 -12.40 1.22
CA SER A 142 -4.09 -13.40 0.53
C SER A 142 -3.79 -14.85 0.93
N ILE A 143 -2.64 -15.12 1.54
CA ILE A 143 -2.23 -16.47 2.00
C ILE A 143 -2.47 -16.61 3.50
N GLU A 144 -2.13 -15.60 4.29
CA GLU A 144 -2.12 -15.65 5.77
C GLU A 144 -3.37 -15.08 6.42
N GLY A 145 -4.17 -14.38 5.62
CA GLY A 145 -5.41 -13.76 6.10
C GLY A 145 -5.20 -12.41 6.80
N THR A 146 -6.01 -12.14 7.78
CA THR A 146 -6.17 -10.83 8.41
C THR A 146 -5.06 -10.53 9.42
N ILE A 147 -4.57 -9.28 9.40
CA ILE A 147 -3.58 -8.78 10.37
C ILE A 147 -4.29 -8.11 11.54
N ASN A 148 -4.41 -8.88 12.59
CA ASN A 148 -5.21 -8.56 13.77
C ASN A 148 -4.81 -7.25 14.48
N SER A 149 -3.51 -6.97 14.58
CA SER A 149 -3.01 -5.75 15.23
C SER A 149 -3.48 -4.47 14.53
N THR A 150 -3.59 -4.48 13.20
CA THR A 150 -4.15 -3.34 12.45
C THR A 150 -5.62 -3.13 12.77
N LEU A 151 -6.40 -4.22 12.81
CA LEU A 151 -7.83 -4.11 13.14
C LEU A 151 -8.04 -3.62 14.58
N ASP A 152 -7.23 -4.07 15.54
CA ASP A 152 -7.30 -3.61 16.93
C ASP A 152 -7.05 -2.09 17.04
N MET A 153 -6.09 -1.57 16.30
CA MET A 153 -5.83 -0.13 16.25
C MET A 153 -6.97 0.66 15.60
N LEU A 154 -7.57 0.14 14.51
CA LEU A 154 -8.71 0.80 13.83
C LEU A 154 -9.95 0.92 14.73
N VAL A 155 -10.12 0.04 15.72
CA VAL A 155 -11.18 0.17 16.75
C VAL A 155 -10.95 1.41 17.61
N GLN A 156 -9.72 1.65 18.05
CA GLN A 156 -9.36 2.62 19.07
C GLN A 156 -9.08 4.02 18.53
N THR A 157 -8.57 4.14 17.30
CA THR A 157 -8.14 5.40 16.71
C THR A 157 -9.28 6.20 16.10
N ASP A 158 -9.14 7.53 16.05
CA ASP A 158 -10.00 8.42 15.26
C ASP A 158 -9.51 8.64 13.83
N LEU A 159 -8.31 8.16 13.51
CA LEU A 159 -7.77 8.23 12.15
C LEU A 159 -8.68 7.53 11.15
N LYS A 160 -8.58 7.94 9.90
CA LYS A 160 -9.39 7.44 8.80
C LYS A 160 -8.52 6.69 7.79
N VAL A 161 -9.09 5.68 7.19
CA VAL A 161 -8.50 5.08 5.99
C VAL A 161 -8.75 6.01 4.82
N THR A 162 -7.65 6.48 4.21
CA THR A 162 -7.67 7.46 3.11
C THR A 162 -7.47 6.80 1.75
N SER A 163 -6.79 5.66 1.71
CA SER A 163 -6.61 4.84 0.50
C SER A 163 -6.19 3.42 0.85
N GLU A 164 -6.21 2.54 -0.15
CA GLU A 164 -5.66 1.19 -0.06
C GLU A 164 -4.61 0.95 -1.15
N ILE A 165 -3.60 0.16 -0.82
CA ILE A 165 -2.52 -0.23 -1.74
C ILE A 165 -2.48 -1.75 -1.77
N LEU A 166 -2.72 -2.32 -2.96
CA LEU A 166 -2.57 -3.76 -3.20
C LEU A 166 -1.16 -4.00 -3.74
N LEU A 167 -0.37 -4.78 -3.01
CA LEU A 167 1.01 -5.08 -3.37
C LEU A 167 1.18 -6.56 -3.56
N ARG A 168 1.59 -6.96 -4.77
CA ARG A 168 2.04 -8.34 -5.01
C ARG A 168 3.33 -8.58 -4.24
N VAL A 169 3.33 -9.60 -3.41
CA VAL A 169 4.50 -10.06 -2.66
C VAL A 169 5.22 -11.08 -3.51
N SER A 170 6.43 -10.77 -3.92
CA SER A 170 7.31 -11.71 -4.62
C SER A 170 8.62 -11.84 -3.86
N HIS A 171 9.06 -13.07 -3.70
CA HIS A 171 10.29 -13.40 -3.01
C HIS A 171 11.40 -13.73 -4.00
N HIS A 172 12.57 -13.20 -3.73
CA HIS A 172 13.77 -13.44 -4.54
C HIS A 172 14.90 -13.94 -3.64
N LEU A 173 15.80 -14.74 -4.21
CA LEU A 173 17.03 -15.10 -3.55
C LEU A 173 18.08 -14.02 -3.83
N LEU A 174 18.52 -13.33 -2.79
CA LEU A 174 19.44 -12.18 -2.86
C LEU A 174 20.77 -12.51 -2.23
N SER A 175 21.90 -12.15 -2.86
CA SER A 175 23.25 -12.39 -2.34
C SER A 175 24.25 -11.36 -2.87
N LEU A 176 25.38 -11.21 -2.20
CA LEU A 176 26.57 -10.55 -2.78
C LEU A 176 27.21 -11.38 -3.91
N SER A 177 27.07 -12.71 -3.84
CA SER A 177 27.54 -13.61 -4.91
C SER A 177 26.72 -13.42 -6.18
N LYS A 178 27.32 -13.73 -7.34
CA LYS A 178 26.62 -13.90 -8.61
C LYS A 178 26.36 -15.37 -8.94
N ASP A 179 26.83 -16.28 -8.11
CA ASP A 179 26.77 -17.73 -8.33
C ASP A 179 26.00 -18.39 -7.18
N ILE A 180 24.88 -19.02 -7.49
CA ILE A 180 24.01 -19.70 -6.54
C ILE A 180 24.71 -20.90 -5.88
N LYS A 181 25.62 -21.57 -6.58
CA LYS A 181 26.35 -22.74 -6.07
C LYS A 181 27.31 -22.40 -4.90
N LYS A 182 27.63 -21.12 -4.72
CA LYS A 182 28.49 -20.66 -3.61
C LYS A 182 27.72 -20.44 -2.31
N ILE A 183 26.40 -20.52 -2.35
CA ILE A 183 25.54 -20.25 -1.19
C ILE A 183 25.59 -21.44 -0.23
N LYS A 184 26.03 -21.18 1.00
CA LYS A 184 26.10 -22.15 2.11
C LYS A 184 25.08 -21.85 3.21
N LYS A 185 24.53 -20.63 3.24
CA LYS A 185 23.63 -20.18 4.29
C LYS A 185 22.57 -19.21 3.74
N ILE A 186 21.34 -19.39 4.19
CA ILE A 186 20.23 -18.50 3.85
C ILE A 186 19.67 -17.87 5.12
N TYR A 187 19.53 -16.54 5.12
CA TYR A 187 18.80 -15.80 6.14
C TYR A 187 17.40 -15.50 5.64
N SER A 188 16.39 -15.72 6.47
CA SER A 188 15.00 -15.37 6.13
C SER A 188 14.13 -15.25 7.38
N HIS A 189 13.02 -14.52 7.26
CA HIS A 189 11.91 -14.65 8.18
C HIS A 189 11.24 -16.03 7.95
N PRO A 190 10.69 -16.70 8.99
CA PRO A 190 10.05 -18.02 8.86
C PRO A 190 9.01 -18.10 7.74
N GLN A 191 8.22 -17.06 7.59
CA GLN A 191 7.14 -16.93 6.64
C GLN A 191 7.57 -17.08 5.16
N PRO A 192 8.52 -16.28 4.62
CA PRO A 192 9.06 -16.51 3.28
C PRO A 192 9.71 -17.88 3.09
N VAL A 193 10.31 -18.47 4.14
CA VAL A 193 10.85 -19.84 4.06
C VAL A 193 9.72 -20.83 3.75
N ALA A 194 8.61 -20.73 4.49
CA ALA A 194 7.45 -21.61 4.27
C ALA A 194 6.83 -21.40 2.88
N GLN A 195 6.84 -20.16 2.36
CA GLN A 195 6.29 -19.83 1.04
C GLN A 195 7.19 -20.20 -0.14
N CYS A 196 8.48 -20.51 0.10
CA CYS A 196 9.48 -20.88 -0.90
C CYS A 196 10.02 -22.29 -0.71
N ASN A 197 9.34 -23.13 0.08
CA ASN A 197 9.88 -24.40 0.56
C ASN A 197 10.18 -25.41 -0.57
N SER A 198 9.28 -25.52 -1.55
CA SER A 198 9.45 -26.43 -2.70
C SER A 198 10.65 -25.99 -3.53
N TRP A 199 10.72 -24.71 -3.86
CA TRP A 199 11.84 -24.17 -4.63
C TRP A 199 13.18 -24.36 -3.92
N LEU A 200 13.25 -24.12 -2.59
CA LEU A 200 14.48 -24.31 -1.80
C LEU A 200 14.94 -25.75 -1.78
N ARG A 201 14.05 -26.71 -1.63
CA ARG A 201 14.37 -28.16 -1.66
C ARG A 201 14.94 -28.59 -3.00
N GLU A 202 14.43 -28.09 -4.09
CA GLU A 202 14.86 -28.44 -5.45
C GLU A 202 16.17 -27.79 -5.84
N ASN A 203 16.37 -26.50 -5.51
CA ASN A 203 17.50 -25.72 -6.02
C ASN A 203 18.67 -25.56 -5.04
N LEU A 204 18.42 -25.71 -3.73
CA LEU A 204 19.42 -25.52 -2.68
C LEU A 204 19.28 -26.60 -1.57
N PRO A 205 19.28 -27.90 -1.94
CA PRO A 205 19.14 -28.97 -0.97
C PRO A 205 20.28 -28.93 0.06
N GLY A 206 19.93 -29.02 1.36
CA GLY A 206 20.89 -29.09 2.45
C GLY A 206 21.54 -27.73 2.84
N VAL A 207 21.19 -26.63 2.22
CA VAL A 207 21.69 -25.30 2.63
C VAL A 207 21.07 -24.92 3.98
N LYS A 208 21.93 -24.47 4.92
CA LYS A 208 21.51 -24.07 6.27
C LYS A 208 20.64 -22.81 6.20
N ILE A 209 19.40 -22.91 6.71
CA ILE A 209 18.50 -21.76 6.86
C ILE A 209 18.62 -21.24 8.30
N GLN A 210 18.82 -19.92 8.44
CA GLN A 210 18.79 -19.23 9.73
C GLN A 210 17.64 -18.22 9.73
N GLU A 211 16.72 -18.41 10.66
CA GLU A 211 15.59 -17.52 10.86
C GLU A 211 16.02 -16.20 11.49
N VAL A 212 15.38 -15.12 11.04
CA VAL A 212 15.56 -13.74 11.52
C VAL A 212 14.23 -13.00 11.57
N SER A 213 14.20 -11.85 12.26
CA SER A 213 12.98 -11.11 12.57
C SER A 213 12.30 -10.42 11.37
N SER A 214 13.01 -10.27 10.22
CA SER A 214 12.42 -9.65 9.02
C SER A 214 13.24 -9.96 7.76
N THR A 215 12.61 -9.84 6.59
CA THR A 215 13.28 -9.95 5.28
C THR A 215 14.38 -8.88 5.09
N ALA A 216 14.18 -7.69 5.64
CA ALA A 216 15.20 -6.64 5.61
C ALA A 216 16.40 -7.02 6.48
N ARG A 217 16.20 -7.57 7.69
CA ARG A 217 17.29 -8.08 8.53
C ARG A 217 18.03 -9.22 7.86
N ALA A 218 17.31 -10.11 7.18
CA ALA A 218 17.91 -11.16 6.37
C ALA A 218 18.85 -10.59 5.31
N SER A 219 18.41 -9.58 4.59
CA SER A 219 19.20 -8.91 3.55
C SER A 219 20.43 -8.19 4.10
N GLN A 220 20.31 -7.53 5.26
CA GLN A 220 21.45 -6.92 5.95
C GLN A 220 22.54 -7.95 6.30
N LEU A 221 22.14 -9.12 6.80
CA LEU A 221 23.09 -10.19 7.15
C LEU A 221 23.69 -10.83 5.91
N ALA A 222 22.91 -11.04 4.86
CA ALA A 222 23.42 -11.58 3.59
C ALA A 222 24.41 -10.62 2.91
N ALA A 223 24.29 -9.32 3.12
CA ALA A 223 25.22 -8.31 2.61
C ALA A 223 26.58 -8.30 3.31
N GLN A 224 26.79 -9.14 4.31
CA GLN A 224 28.08 -9.22 5.03
C GLN A 224 28.97 -10.36 4.54
N HIS A 225 28.44 -11.37 3.82
CA HIS A 225 29.18 -12.56 3.44
C HIS A 225 28.82 -13.05 2.04
N LEU A 226 29.82 -13.29 1.20
CA LEU A 226 29.65 -13.79 -0.18
C LEU A 226 28.99 -15.17 -0.29
N THR A 227 29.06 -15.99 0.77
CA THR A 227 28.49 -17.34 0.79
C THR A 227 27.08 -17.37 1.41
N SER A 228 26.52 -16.21 1.71
CA SER A 228 25.20 -16.06 2.31
C SER A 228 24.19 -15.46 1.33
N ALA A 229 22.95 -15.88 1.47
CA ALA A 229 21.82 -15.31 0.74
C ALA A 229 20.69 -14.91 1.68
N ALA A 230 19.76 -14.10 1.18
CA ALA A 230 18.51 -13.76 1.85
C ALA A 230 17.32 -14.03 0.94
N ILE A 231 16.18 -14.40 1.54
CA ILE A 231 14.90 -14.41 0.85
C ILE A 231 14.21 -13.09 1.18
N ALA A 232 14.02 -12.22 0.15
CA ALA A 232 13.43 -10.92 0.34
C ALA A 232 12.82 -10.36 -0.96
N GLY A 233 12.15 -9.21 -0.86
CA GLY A 233 11.62 -8.49 -2.03
C GLY A 233 12.69 -7.76 -2.83
N GLU A 234 12.39 -7.39 -4.07
CA GLU A 234 13.34 -6.72 -4.99
C GLU A 234 13.92 -5.42 -4.43
N VAL A 235 13.16 -4.65 -3.64
CA VAL A 235 13.66 -3.41 -3.02
C VAL A 235 14.85 -3.65 -2.13
N ALA A 236 14.90 -4.79 -1.44
CA ALA A 236 16.05 -5.14 -0.60
C ALA A 236 17.34 -5.35 -1.41
N SER A 237 17.25 -5.86 -2.66
CA SER A 237 18.39 -5.95 -3.57
C SER A 237 19.02 -4.57 -3.82
N ARG A 238 18.21 -3.56 -4.12
CA ARG A 238 18.70 -2.19 -4.37
C ARG A 238 19.24 -1.54 -3.09
N THR A 239 18.49 -1.65 -1.98
CA THR A 239 18.85 -1.02 -0.70
C THR A 239 20.17 -1.57 -0.13
N TYR A 240 20.37 -2.88 -0.20
CA TYR A 240 21.55 -3.56 0.37
C TYR A 240 22.60 -3.95 -0.68
N LYS A 241 22.44 -3.48 -1.94
CA LYS A 241 23.37 -3.75 -3.05
C LYS A 241 23.64 -5.24 -3.28
N LEU A 242 22.58 -6.05 -3.20
CA LEU A 242 22.63 -7.49 -3.43
C LEU A 242 22.23 -7.85 -4.86
N ASN A 243 22.87 -8.86 -5.43
CA ASN A 243 22.46 -9.45 -6.70
C ASN A 243 21.24 -10.33 -6.49
N ILE A 244 20.33 -10.37 -7.47
CA ILE A 244 19.24 -11.30 -7.50
C ILE A 244 19.71 -12.58 -8.17
N LEU A 245 19.86 -13.65 -7.39
CA LEU A 245 20.30 -14.97 -7.90
C LEU A 245 19.14 -15.74 -8.53
N ALA A 246 17.94 -15.61 -7.97
CA ALA A 246 16.71 -16.19 -8.52
C ALA A 246 15.53 -15.26 -8.25
N ARG A 247 14.62 -15.15 -9.22
CA ARG A 247 13.43 -14.29 -9.15
C ARG A 247 12.18 -15.15 -8.99
N GLY A 248 11.22 -14.66 -8.16
CA GLY A 248 9.91 -15.28 -8.03
C GLY A 248 10.01 -16.72 -7.53
N ILE A 249 10.70 -16.92 -6.39
CA ILE A 249 10.96 -18.25 -5.83
C ILE A 249 9.81 -18.74 -4.92
N GLU A 250 8.74 -17.96 -4.77
CA GLU A 250 7.54 -18.35 -4.04
C GLU A 250 6.79 -19.49 -4.73
N ASP A 251 6.35 -20.50 -3.95
CA ASP A 251 5.61 -21.68 -4.45
C ASP A 251 4.21 -21.31 -4.99
N ARG A 252 3.64 -20.20 -4.54
CA ARG A 252 2.32 -19.69 -4.97
C ARG A 252 2.44 -18.30 -5.59
N ALA A 253 2.12 -18.18 -6.87
CA ALA A 253 2.30 -16.97 -7.67
C ALA A 253 1.34 -15.80 -7.31
N HIS A 254 0.29 -16.03 -6.53
CA HIS A 254 -0.76 -15.02 -6.24
C HIS A 254 -0.77 -14.57 -4.78
N ASN A 255 0.41 -14.18 -4.27
CA ASN A 255 0.51 -13.59 -2.95
C ASN A 255 0.33 -12.06 -3.05
N VAL A 256 -0.76 -11.54 -2.52
CA VAL A 256 -1.05 -10.10 -2.49
C VAL A 256 -1.27 -9.67 -1.05
N THR A 257 -0.56 -8.63 -0.63
CA THR A 257 -0.83 -7.95 0.64
C THR A 257 -1.57 -6.65 0.38
N ARG A 258 -2.66 -6.48 1.11
CA ARG A 258 -3.43 -5.25 1.15
C ARG A 258 -2.91 -4.38 2.30
N PHE A 259 -2.53 -3.16 1.97
CA PHE A 259 -2.13 -2.13 2.91
C PHE A 259 -3.21 -1.05 2.95
N LEU A 260 -3.45 -0.51 4.14
CA LEU A 260 -4.26 0.69 4.32
C LEU A 260 -3.35 1.89 4.53
N VAL A 261 -3.74 3.00 3.94
CA VAL A 261 -3.16 4.30 4.23
C VAL A 261 -4.08 4.99 5.24
N ILE A 262 -3.55 5.33 6.41
CA ILE A 262 -4.27 6.02 7.47
C ILE A 262 -3.86 7.50 7.53
N GLY A 263 -4.82 8.36 7.84
CA GLY A 263 -4.64 9.81 7.95
C GLY A 263 -5.80 10.43 8.73
N HIS A 264 -5.82 11.76 8.84
CA HIS A 264 -6.83 12.46 9.64
C HIS A 264 -8.19 12.62 8.95
N GLU A 265 -8.23 12.65 7.62
CA GLU A 265 -9.43 12.98 6.86
C GLU A 265 -9.89 11.82 5.97
N ILE A 266 -11.20 11.74 5.74
CA ILE A 266 -11.77 10.87 4.71
C ILE A 266 -11.47 11.45 3.33
N SER A 267 -11.04 10.62 2.39
CA SER A 267 -10.81 11.05 1.01
C SER A 267 -12.09 11.55 0.35
N GLN A 268 -11.95 12.49 -0.55
CA GLN A 268 -13.07 12.94 -1.37
C GLN A 268 -13.49 11.84 -2.36
N LYS A 269 -14.74 11.91 -2.80
CA LYS A 269 -15.33 10.95 -3.73
C LYS A 269 -14.51 10.79 -5.00
N SER A 270 -14.30 9.55 -5.42
CA SER A 270 -13.69 9.17 -6.70
C SER A 270 -14.69 8.44 -7.62
N TRP A 271 -14.21 7.83 -8.71
CA TRP A 271 -15.06 7.07 -9.64
C TRP A 271 -15.46 5.69 -9.13
N LYS A 272 -14.59 5.07 -8.31
CA LYS A 272 -14.81 3.73 -7.74
C LYS A 272 -14.28 3.74 -6.31
N ASP A 273 -15.21 3.90 -5.36
CA ASP A 273 -14.88 3.98 -3.96
C ASP A 273 -15.27 2.72 -3.21
N LYS A 274 -14.58 2.51 -2.10
CA LYS A 274 -14.94 1.60 -1.02
C LYS A 274 -15.23 2.40 0.23
N THR A 275 -16.14 1.91 1.04
CA THR A 275 -16.36 2.39 2.41
C THR A 275 -16.09 1.26 3.38
N SER A 276 -15.22 1.50 4.35
CA SER A 276 -14.94 0.56 5.44
C SER A 276 -15.70 0.97 6.69
N LEU A 277 -16.44 0.02 7.23
CA LEU A 277 -17.29 0.18 8.40
C LEU A 277 -16.83 -0.76 9.51
N LEU A 278 -16.97 -0.32 10.74
CA LEU A 278 -16.84 -1.11 11.95
C LEU A 278 -18.15 -1.02 12.73
N PHE A 279 -18.73 -2.15 13.08
CA PHE A 279 -19.94 -2.16 13.90
C PHE A 279 -19.93 -3.31 14.90
N GLY A 280 -20.65 -3.13 16.01
CA GLY A 280 -20.88 -4.14 17.01
C GLY A 280 -22.35 -4.56 17.03
N VAL A 281 -22.61 -5.86 17.22
CA VAL A 281 -23.96 -6.39 17.36
C VAL A 281 -24.13 -7.19 18.64
N LYS A 282 -25.37 -7.26 19.14
CA LYS A 282 -25.73 -8.16 20.26
C LYS A 282 -25.62 -9.61 19.79
N ASP A 283 -25.14 -10.48 20.66
CA ASP A 283 -25.13 -11.93 20.41
C ASP A 283 -26.54 -12.52 20.57
N LYS A 284 -27.32 -12.42 19.50
CA LYS A 284 -28.69 -12.97 19.39
C LYS A 284 -28.91 -13.53 17.99
N PRO A 285 -29.68 -14.61 17.86
CA PRO A 285 -30.04 -15.17 16.56
C PRO A 285 -30.62 -14.08 15.62
N GLY A 286 -30.15 -14.04 14.37
CA GLY A 286 -30.63 -13.16 13.33
C GLY A 286 -30.07 -11.73 13.36
N THR A 287 -29.34 -11.29 14.39
CA THR A 287 -28.86 -9.90 14.50
C THR A 287 -27.93 -9.54 13.36
N LEU A 288 -26.91 -10.36 13.08
CA LEU A 288 -25.99 -10.13 11.97
C LEU A 288 -26.70 -10.17 10.62
N PHE A 289 -27.63 -11.12 10.43
CA PHE A 289 -28.44 -11.21 9.21
C PHE A 289 -29.22 -9.92 8.97
N ASN A 290 -29.85 -9.37 10.01
CA ASN A 290 -30.62 -8.10 9.90
C ASN A 290 -29.71 -6.96 9.44
N VAL A 291 -28.50 -6.82 10.02
CA VAL A 291 -27.53 -5.80 9.60
C VAL A 291 -27.13 -6.00 8.14
N LEU A 292 -26.76 -7.22 7.75
CA LEU A 292 -26.30 -7.51 6.38
C LEU A 292 -27.43 -7.36 5.35
N SER A 293 -28.69 -7.60 5.74
CA SER A 293 -29.86 -7.42 4.86
C SER A 293 -30.01 -6.00 4.34
N HIS A 294 -29.58 -4.98 5.11
CA HIS A 294 -29.63 -3.58 4.68
C HIS A 294 -28.71 -3.31 3.49
N PHE A 295 -27.53 -3.95 3.40
CA PHE A 295 -26.66 -3.84 2.22
C PHE A 295 -27.35 -4.43 0.99
N SER A 296 -27.92 -5.63 1.10
CA SER A 296 -28.63 -6.30 0.00
C SER A 296 -29.82 -5.49 -0.49
N ARG A 297 -30.69 -5.03 0.42
CA ARG A 297 -31.87 -4.19 0.08
C ARG A 297 -31.51 -2.90 -0.64
N ASN A 298 -30.36 -2.31 -0.30
CA ASN A 298 -29.86 -1.10 -0.96
C ASN A 298 -28.96 -1.40 -2.17
N LYS A 299 -28.86 -2.68 -2.62
CA LYS A 299 -28.03 -3.13 -3.77
C LYS A 299 -26.58 -2.71 -3.63
N ILE A 300 -26.01 -2.88 -2.44
CA ILE A 300 -24.61 -2.57 -2.12
C ILE A 300 -23.86 -3.87 -2.03
N ASN A 301 -22.79 -3.99 -2.83
CA ASN A 301 -21.90 -5.14 -2.79
C ASN A 301 -20.95 -5.03 -1.59
N MET A 302 -20.83 -6.11 -0.82
CA MET A 302 -19.88 -6.25 0.27
C MET A 302 -18.66 -7.01 -0.25
N THR A 303 -17.48 -6.40 -0.12
CA THR A 303 -16.23 -6.97 -0.65
C THR A 303 -15.39 -7.67 0.42
N ARG A 304 -15.70 -7.41 1.71
CA ARG A 304 -15.02 -8.05 2.85
C ARG A 304 -15.93 -8.04 4.07
N ILE A 305 -15.86 -9.10 4.84
CA ILE A 305 -16.39 -9.18 6.19
C ILE A 305 -15.39 -9.93 7.08
N GLU A 306 -15.09 -9.38 8.23
CA GLU A 306 -14.23 -9.98 9.24
C GLU A 306 -14.86 -9.82 10.60
N SER A 307 -14.96 -10.89 11.37
CA SER A 307 -15.49 -10.85 12.74
C SER A 307 -14.39 -10.98 13.77
N ARG A 308 -14.54 -10.24 14.87
CA ARG A 308 -13.63 -10.31 16.02
C ARG A 308 -14.38 -10.24 17.34
N PRO A 309 -13.97 -11.05 18.33
CA PRO A 309 -14.51 -10.89 19.68
C PRO A 309 -14.07 -9.56 20.31
N LEU A 310 -14.97 -8.92 21.05
CA LEU A 310 -14.67 -7.73 21.81
C LEU A 310 -13.86 -8.11 23.06
N LYS A 311 -12.62 -7.66 23.18
CA LYS A 311 -11.68 -8.07 24.26
C LYS A 311 -12.22 -7.82 25.67
N ASN A 312 -13.10 -6.84 25.86
CA ASN A 312 -13.57 -6.40 27.19
C ASN A 312 -15.02 -6.79 27.51
N LYS A 313 -15.71 -7.47 26.62
CA LYS A 313 -17.10 -7.91 26.83
C LYS A 313 -17.29 -9.33 26.32
N LYS A 314 -17.71 -10.23 27.21
CA LYS A 314 -18.01 -11.63 26.83
C LYS A 314 -19.17 -11.64 25.81
N TRP A 315 -18.97 -12.38 24.71
CA TRP A 315 -20.03 -12.65 23.73
C TRP A 315 -20.53 -11.46 22.89
N GLU A 316 -19.76 -10.37 22.79
CA GLU A 316 -19.99 -9.31 21.80
C GLU A 316 -18.96 -9.41 20.66
N TYR A 317 -19.43 -9.30 19.42
CA TYR A 317 -18.58 -9.36 18.23
C TYR A 317 -18.52 -8.02 17.53
N LEU A 318 -17.31 -7.70 17.08
CA LEU A 318 -17.03 -6.61 16.16
C LEU A 318 -16.96 -7.14 14.75
N PHE A 319 -17.54 -6.40 13.81
CA PHE A 319 -17.49 -6.70 12.39
C PHE A 319 -16.84 -5.56 11.64
N PHE A 320 -15.78 -5.90 10.90
CA PHE A 320 -15.16 -5.03 9.92
C PHE A 320 -15.72 -5.39 8.57
N VAL A 321 -16.31 -4.44 7.87
CA VAL A 321 -16.96 -4.66 6.59
C VAL A 321 -16.50 -3.62 5.59
N ASP A 322 -16.07 -4.07 4.41
CA ASP A 322 -15.82 -3.20 3.27
C ASP A 322 -16.96 -3.34 2.27
N ILE A 323 -17.53 -2.22 1.88
CA ILE A 323 -18.62 -2.12 0.89
C ILE A 323 -18.21 -1.27 -0.30
N GLU A 324 -18.78 -1.52 -1.46
CA GLU A 324 -18.60 -0.69 -2.65
C GLU A 324 -19.49 0.57 -2.57
N GLY A 325 -18.91 1.70 -2.93
CA GLY A 325 -19.53 3.02 -2.94
C GLY A 325 -18.93 3.98 -1.92
N TYR A 326 -19.20 5.27 -2.17
CA TYR A 326 -18.77 6.35 -1.30
C TYR A 326 -19.79 6.58 -0.17
N TYR A 327 -19.34 6.86 1.05
CA TYR A 327 -20.20 6.92 2.25
C TYR A 327 -21.32 7.97 2.16
N LEU A 328 -21.17 9.02 1.34
CA LEU A 328 -22.20 10.04 1.09
C LEU A 328 -23.10 9.72 -0.13
N ASP A 329 -22.85 8.65 -0.86
CA ASP A 329 -23.75 8.21 -1.94
C ASP A 329 -25.12 7.86 -1.36
N THR A 330 -26.21 8.30 -2.02
CA THR A 330 -27.58 8.16 -1.51
C THR A 330 -27.89 6.76 -0.99
N ARG A 331 -27.52 5.72 -1.74
CA ARG A 331 -27.75 4.32 -1.36
C ARG A 331 -26.91 3.91 -0.14
N VAL A 332 -25.63 4.28 -0.12
CA VAL A 332 -24.70 3.94 0.97
C VAL A 332 -25.09 4.68 2.25
N LYS A 333 -25.35 5.98 2.15
CA LYS A 333 -25.81 6.79 3.29
C LYS A 333 -27.11 6.28 3.89
N LYS A 334 -28.07 5.82 3.04
CA LYS A 334 -29.32 5.21 3.50
C LYS A 334 -29.03 3.92 4.27
N ALA A 335 -28.24 3.01 3.69
CA ALA A 335 -27.89 1.75 4.33
C ALA A 335 -27.15 1.96 5.66
N ILE A 336 -26.20 2.88 5.73
CA ILE A 336 -25.48 3.22 6.97
C ILE A 336 -26.46 3.67 8.07
N LYS A 337 -27.41 4.55 7.76
CA LYS A 337 -28.44 5.00 8.72
C LYS A 337 -29.36 3.87 9.20
N GLU A 338 -29.68 2.91 8.32
CA GLU A 338 -30.52 1.76 8.67
C GLU A 338 -29.75 0.80 9.58
N ILE A 339 -28.49 0.54 9.27
CA ILE A 339 -27.58 -0.32 10.05
C ILE A 339 -27.34 0.26 11.44
N GLU A 340 -27.13 1.57 11.55
CA GLU A 340 -26.89 2.26 12.82
C GLU A 340 -27.99 1.99 13.85
N LYS A 341 -29.26 1.87 13.40
CA LYS A 341 -30.39 1.53 14.26
C LYS A 341 -30.40 0.07 14.74
N SER A 342 -29.67 -0.80 14.04
CA SER A 342 -29.64 -2.26 14.29
C SER A 342 -28.37 -2.72 15.01
N CYS A 343 -27.42 -1.80 15.23
CA CYS A 343 -26.12 -2.06 15.84
C CYS A 343 -26.01 -1.48 17.26
N LEU A 344 -25.09 -2.00 18.07
CA LEU A 344 -24.70 -1.39 19.34
C LEU A 344 -23.95 -0.08 19.13
N PHE A 345 -23.11 -0.05 18.09
CA PHE A 345 -22.41 1.12 17.58
C PHE A 345 -22.03 0.89 16.13
N LEU A 346 -21.83 1.96 15.41
CA LEU A 346 -21.35 1.97 14.02
C LEU A 346 -20.31 3.09 13.86
N LYS A 347 -19.15 2.75 13.28
CA LYS A 347 -18.06 3.67 12.96
C LYS A 347 -17.70 3.57 11.49
N THR A 348 -17.77 4.67 10.75
CA THR A 348 -17.17 4.74 9.42
C THR A 348 -15.65 4.94 9.59
N ILE A 349 -14.87 3.90 9.27
CA ILE A 349 -13.41 3.91 9.37
C ILE A 349 -12.80 4.74 8.25
N GLY A 350 -13.39 4.69 7.04
CA GLY A 350 -12.94 5.45 5.89
C GLY A 350 -13.82 5.24 4.67
N SER A 351 -13.70 6.15 3.72
CA SER A 351 -14.26 5.99 2.37
C SER A 351 -13.22 6.53 1.39
N TYR A 352 -12.79 5.70 0.45
CA TYR A 352 -11.58 5.93 -0.31
C TYR A 352 -11.60 5.22 -1.66
N PRO A 353 -10.76 5.66 -2.62
CA PRO A 353 -10.64 5.02 -3.93
C PRO A 353 -10.26 3.54 -3.81
N LYS A 354 -10.97 2.67 -4.54
CA LYS A 354 -10.67 1.23 -4.61
C LYS A 354 -9.27 1.03 -5.19
N GLY A 355 -8.43 0.29 -4.48
CA GLY A 355 -7.10 -0.09 -4.95
C GLY A 355 -7.15 -0.89 -6.24
N LYS A 356 -6.16 -0.71 -7.09
CA LYS A 356 -5.99 -1.51 -8.32
C LYS A 356 -4.94 -2.58 -8.05
N GLU A 357 -5.23 -3.81 -8.42
CA GLU A 357 -4.22 -4.85 -8.52
C GLU A 357 -3.17 -4.43 -9.55
N ALA A 358 -1.91 -4.70 -9.23
CA ALA A 358 -0.76 -4.30 -10.04
C ALA A 358 -0.59 -5.20 -11.26
#